data_6c77a1671625b6a8cea02f1d99cb8512
#
_entry.id   6c77a1671625b6a8cea02f1d99cb8512
#
_cell.length_a   1.000
_cell.length_b   1.000
_cell.length_c   1.000
_cell.angle_alpha   90.00
_cell.angle_beta   90.00
_cell.angle_gamma   90.00
#
_symmetry.space_group_name_H-M   'P 1'
#
loop_
_entity.id
_entity.type
_entity.pdbx_description
1 polymer ?
#
loop_
_entity_poly.entity_id
_entity_poly.type
_entity_poly.pdbx_seq_one_letter_code
_entity_poly.pdbx_strand_id
1 'polypeptide(L)'
;VQADMTAAREKVETVKAELEDARTELQDKQSELETKQVALQQKVSEANALLAGLESDINAYKSVYDQYEQQQKNVQSQIDKQVEELRRQEEANKNNNPGYDPGKANGSTGTMMWPCPSCHYITSPFGWRYHPIYQTQKYHSGVDIGASYGATIVAADGGTIITAGSVSGYGNCVVINHGNGITTLYGHMSSIAVSVGQKVSKTL
;
A
#
# COMPACT_ATOMS: atom_id res chain seq x y z
N VAL A 1 -87.97 -27.42 -4.09
CA VAL A 1 -87.74 -26.45 -2.99
C VAL A 1 -86.90 -27.11 -1.88
N GLN A 2 -87.24 -28.32 -1.36
CA GLN A 2 -86.43 -28.93 -0.27
C GLN A 2 -85.08 -29.46 -0.72
N ALA A 3 -84.99 -30.03 -1.94
CA ALA A 3 -83.76 -30.49 -2.54
C ALA A 3 -82.78 -29.29 -2.86
N ASP A 4 -83.33 -28.15 -3.33
CA ASP A 4 -82.57 -26.97 -3.63
C ASP A 4 -82.00 -26.29 -2.37
N MET A 5 -82.76 -26.34 -1.26
CA MET A 5 -82.26 -25.87 0.05
C MET A 5 -81.11 -26.75 0.62
N THR A 6 -81.19 -28.07 0.42
CA THR A 6 -80.12 -28.97 0.81
C THR A 6 -78.86 -28.74 0.02
N ALA A 7 -78.94 -28.64 -1.30
CA ALA A 7 -77.79 -28.33 -2.19
C ALA A 7 -77.20 -26.96 -1.90
N ALA A 8 -77.97 -25.94 -1.58
CA ALA A 8 -77.46 -24.64 -1.15
C ALA A 8 -76.69 -24.68 0.17
N ARG A 9 -77.23 -25.52 1.14
CA ARG A 9 -76.56 -25.70 2.43
C ARG A 9 -75.24 -26.43 2.31
N GLU A 10 -75.17 -27.46 1.47
CA GLU A 10 -73.88 -28.15 1.19
C GLU A 10 -72.86 -27.23 0.54
N LYS A 11 -73.27 -26.38 -0.41
CA LYS A 11 -72.35 -25.37 -0.99
C LYS A 11 -71.86 -24.37 0.03
N VAL A 12 -72.65 -23.90 0.95
CA VAL A 12 -72.29 -23.00 2.03
C VAL A 12 -71.23 -23.64 2.96
N GLU A 13 -71.43 -24.89 3.33
CA GLU A 13 -70.49 -25.63 4.19
C GLU A 13 -69.15 -25.86 3.44
N THR A 14 -69.13 -26.15 2.12
CA THR A 14 -67.94 -26.30 1.33
C THR A 14 -67.12 -24.95 1.23
N VAL A 15 -67.83 -23.86 0.90
CA VAL A 15 -67.21 -22.55 0.84
C VAL A 15 -66.66 -22.11 2.22
N LYS A 16 -67.34 -22.44 3.28
CA LYS A 16 -66.92 -22.17 4.65
C LYS A 16 -65.63 -22.92 5.00
N ALA A 17 -65.52 -24.19 4.62
CA ALA A 17 -64.33 -25.00 4.82
C ALA A 17 -63.15 -24.44 4.00
N GLU A 18 -63.33 -24.11 2.71
CA GLU A 18 -62.33 -23.48 1.85
C GLU A 18 -61.86 -22.13 2.40
N LEU A 19 -62.77 -21.33 2.99
CA LEU A 19 -62.39 -20.05 3.62
C LEU A 19 -61.56 -20.24 4.89
N GLU A 20 -61.85 -21.27 5.68
CA GLU A 20 -61.12 -21.62 6.91
C GLU A 20 -59.71 -22.11 6.56
N ASP A 21 -59.56 -22.96 5.54
CA ASP A 21 -58.26 -23.40 5.00
C ASP A 21 -57.43 -22.23 4.46
N ALA A 22 -58.02 -21.35 3.63
CA ALA A 22 -57.36 -20.16 3.10
C ALA A 22 -56.92 -19.19 4.21
N ARG A 23 -57.71 -19.05 5.27
CA ARG A 23 -57.38 -18.24 6.45
C ARG A 23 -56.19 -18.82 7.20
N THR A 24 -56.12 -20.13 7.38
CA THR A 24 -55.02 -20.83 8.03
C THR A 24 -53.73 -20.66 7.21
N GLU A 25 -53.80 -20.88 5.90
CA GLU A 25 -52.63 -20.66 4.99
C GLU A 25 -52.12 -19.23 5.02
N LEU A 26 -53.00 -18.23 5.06
CA LEU A 26 -52.64 -16.83 5.17
C LEU A 26 -51.94 -16.54 6.51
N GLN A 27 -52.39 -17.12 7.59
CA GLN A 27 -51.81 -16.95 8.93
C GLN A 27 -50.41 -17.57 9.01
N ASP A 28 -50.22 -18.74 8.40
CA ASP A 28 -48.90 -19.41 8.30
C ASP A 28 -47.91 -18.57 7.47
N LYS A 29 -48.35 -18.06 6.33
CA LYS A 29 -47.51 -17.16 5.48
C LYS A 29 -47.14 -15.86 6.20
N GLN A 30 -48.08 -15.31 6.99
CA GLN A 30 -47.77 -14.11 7.78
C GLN A 30 -46.69 -14.38 8.83
N SER A 31 -46.80 -15.50 9.56
CA SER A 31 -45.80 -15.93 10.54
C SER A 31 -44.43 -16.20 9.91
N GLU A 32 -44.40 -16.84 8.73
CA GLU A 32 -43.17 -17.04 7.96
C GLU A 32 -42.52 -15.70 7.52
N LEU A 33 -43.32 -14.74 7.06
CA LEU A 33 -42.89 -13.41 6.68
C LEU A 33 -42.29 -12.64 7.86
N GLU A 34 -42.92 -12.67 9.03
CA GLU A 34 -42.43 -12.06 10.26
C GLU A 34 -41.09 -12.67 10.67
N THR A 35 -40.93 -13.99 10.58
CA THR A 35 -39.67 -14.68 10.87
C THR A 35 -38.54 -14.25 9.90
N LYS A 36 -38.85 -14.17 8.59
CA LYS A 36 -37.91 -13.73 7.58
C LYS A 36 -37.50 -12.24 7.77
N GLN A 37 -38.46 -11.40 8.19
CA GLN A 37 -38.20 -10.00 8.46
C GLN A 37 -37.23 -9.83 9.64
N VAL A 38 -37.40 -10.56 10.73
CA VAL A 38 -36.51 -10.56 11.87
C VAL A 38 -35.10 -11.02 11.47
N ALA A 39 -35.01 -12.14 10.71
CA ALA A 39 -33.74 -12.67 10.25
C ALA A 39 -33.02 -11.69 9.30
N LEU A 40 -33.73 -10.99 8.43
CA LEU A 40 -33.19 -9.96 7.56
C LEU A 40 -32.67 -8.77 8.37
N GLN A 41 -33.42 -8.32 9.35
CA GLN A 41 -33.02 -7.21 10.22
C GLN A 41 -31.74 -7.54 10.99
N GLN A 42 -31.60 -8.78 11.46
CA GLN A 42 -30.38 -9.24 12.11
C GLN A 42 -29.18 -9.20 11.16
N LYS A 43 -29.33 -9.72 9.94
CA LYS A 43 -28.26 -9.68 8.92
C LYS A 43 -27.85 -8.26 8.55
N VAL A 44 -28.80 -7.33 8.46
CA VAL A 44 -28.51 -5.91 8.22
C VAL A 44 -27.70 -5.32 9.39
N SER A 45 -28.06 -5.65 10.62
CA SER A 45 -27.32 -5.21 11.81
C SER A 45 -25.88 -5.76 11.83
N GLU A 46 -25.70 -7.04 11.53
CA GLU A 46 -24.39 -7.69 11.44
C GLU A 46 -23.52 -7.05 10.32
N ALA A 47 -24.10 -6.79 9.15
CA ALA A 47 -23.42 -6.13 8.05
C ALA A 47 -22.98 -4.70 8.40
N ASN A 48 -23.83 -3.93 9.08
CA ASN A 48 -23.48 -2.59 9.53
C ASN A 48 -22.36 -2.59 10.58
N ALA A 49 -22.36 -3.55 11.50
CA ALA A 49 -21.28 -3.70 12.47
C ALA A 49 -19.94 -4.04 11.80
N LEU A 50 -19.97 -4.93 10.79
CA LEU A 50 -18.77 -5.25 10.00
C LEU A 50 -18.25 -4.04 9.22
N LEU A 51 -19.13 -3.26 8.60
CA LEU A 51 -18.77 -2.03 7.90
C LEU A 51 -18.11 -1.02 8.83
N ALA A 52 -18.67 -0.79 10.02
CA ALA A 52 -18.08 0.11 11.02
C ALA A 52 -16.69 -0.36 11.47
N GLY A 53 -16.50 -1.69 11.65
CA GLY A 53 -15.18 -2.28 11.92
C GLY A 53 -14.16 -2.00 10.81
N LEU A 54 -14.54 -2.25 9.56
CA LEU A 54 -13.68 -2.00 8.40
C LEU A 54 -13.31 -0.51 8.25
N GLU A 55 -14.25 0.40 8.49
CA GLU A 55 -13.97 1.84 8.47
C GLU A 55 -12.96 2.25 9.55
N SER A 56 -13.10 1.67 10.75
CA SER A 56 -12.13 1.88 11.84
C SER A 56 -10.73 1.41 11.45
N ASP A 57 -10.62 0.20 10.88
CA ASP A 57 -9.33 -0.35 10.43
C ASP A 57 -8.70 0.49 9.32
N ILE A 58 -9.49 0.93 8.33
CA ILE A 58 -9.01 1.83 7.26
C ILE A 58 -8.47 3.13 7.84
N ASN A 59 -9.13 3.73 8.83
CA ASN A 59 -8.67 4.95 9.46
C ASN A 59 -7.38 4.74 10.26
N ALA A 60 -7.25 3.60 10.95
CA ALA A 60 -6.01 3.23 11.62
C ALA A 60 -4.84 3.08 10.64
N TYR A 61 -5.04 2.36 9.53
CA TYR A 61 -4.03 2.22 8.46
C TYR A 61 -3.64 3.56 7.84
N LYS A 62 -4.60 4.46 7.58
CA LYS A 62 -4.31 5.80 7.08
C LYS A 62 -3.43 6.58 8.05
N SER A 63 -3.74 6.56 9.34
CA SER A 63 -2.94 7.25 10.36
C SER A 63 -1.49 6.75 10.40
N VAL A 64 -1.28 5.43 10.37
CA VAL A 64 0.05 4.82 10.34
C VAL A 64 0.80 5.21 9.06
N TYR A 65 0.13 5.17 7.92
CA TYR A 65 0.73 5.55 6.64
C TYR A 65 1.16 7.02 6.62
N ASP A 66 0.32 7.95 7.12
CA ASP A 66 0.65 9.37 7.20
C ASP A 66 1.88 9.63 8.08
N GLN A 67 2.01 8.89 9.19
CA GLN A 67 3.21 8.94 10.02
C GLN A 67 4.46 8.49 9.26
N TYR A 68 4.38 7.40 8.49
CA TYR A 68 5.50 6.93 7.65
C TYR A 68 5.85 7.93 6.56
N GLU A 69 4.88 8.51 5.86
CA GLU A 69 5.15 9.56 4.87
C GLU A 69 5.86 10.78 5.48
N GLN A 70 5.41 11.21 6.65
CA GLN A 70 6.05 12.34 7.33
C GLN A 70 7.48 12.01 7.75
N GLN A 71 7.72 10.81 8.24
CA GLN A 71 9.06 10.33 8.58
C GLN A 71 9.96 10.27 7.34
N GLN A 72 9.47 9.74 6.22
CA GLN A 72 10.21 9.71 4.95
C GLN A 72 10.59 11.12 4.48
N LYS A 73 9.67 12.09 4.53
CA LYS A 73 9.93 13.48 4.17
C LYS A 73 11.01 14.12 5.04
N ASN A 74 10.97 13.87 6.35
CA ASN A 74 11.98 14.38 7.28
C ASN A 74 13.36 13.82 6.98
N VAL A 75 13.45 12.51 6.74
CA VAL A 75 14.70 11.83 6.39
C VAL A 75 15.21 12.31 5.02
N GLN A 76 14.33 12.43 4.02
CA GLN A 76 14.71 12.94 2.71
C GLN A 76 15.34 14.33 2.84
N SER A 77 14.73 15.22 3.63
CA SER A 77 15.29 16.55 3.89
C SER A 77 16.67 16.50 4.56
N GLN A 78 16.94 15.53 5.43
CA GLN A 78 18.26 15.34 6.03
C GLN A 78 19.30 14.85 5.00
N ILE A 79 18.91 13.90 4.15
CA ILE A 79 19.74 13.40 3.05
C ILE A 79 20.06 14.54 2.08
N ASP A 80 19.06 15.34 1.69
CA ASP A 80 19.25 16.48 0.77
C ASP A 80 20.24 17.50 1.33
N LYS A 81 20.17 17.81 2.63
CA LYS A 81 21.15 18.70 3.30
C LYS A 81 22.55 18.11 3.29
N GLN A 82 22.68 16.82 3.54
CA GLN A 82 23.98 16.14 3.53
C GLN A 82 24.57 16.12 2.11
N VAL A 83 23.74 15.85 1.10
CA VAL A 83 24.16 15.88 -0.31
C VAL A 83 24.59 17.28 -0.73
N GLU A 84 23.86 18.31 -0.35
CA GLU A 84 24.22 19.71 -0.66
C GLU A 84 25.53 20.13 0.01
N GLU A 85 25.77 19.69 1.25
CA GLU A 85 27.06 19.96 1.90
C GLU A 85 28.22 19.24 1.19
N LEU A 86 28.04 17.99 0.80
CA LEU A 86 29.04 17.25 0.01
C LEU A 86 29.30 17.94 -1.34
N ARG A 87 28.25 18.40 -2.01
CA ARG A 87 28.38 19.14 -3.27
C ARG A 87 29.23 20.43 -3.11
N ARG A 88 29.01 21.18 -2.03
CA ARG A 88 29.82 22.38 -1.71
C ARG A 88 31.28 22.03 -1.46
N GLN A 89 31.53 20.91 -0.75
CA GLN A 89 32.92 20.45 -0.53
C GLN A 89 33.58 20.00 -1.82
N GLU A 90 32.85 19.32 -2.71
CA GLU A 90 33.33 18.92 -4.03
C GLU A 90 33.66 20.14 -4.92
N GLU A 91 32.79 21.16 -4.91
CA GLU A 91 33.03 22.43 -5.63
C GLU A 91 34.28 23.19 -5.09
N ALA A 92 34.42 23.25 -3.76
CA ALA A 92 35.60 23.85 -3.15
C ALA A 92 36.88 23.11 -3.54
N ASN A 93 36.85 21.78 -3.52
CA ASN A 93 37.98 20.94 -3.95
C ASN A 93 38.30 21.14 -5.44
N LYS A 94 37.29 21.28 -6.30
CA LYS A 94 37.44 21.56 -7.72
C LYS A 94 38.10 22.93 -7.97
N ASN A 95 37.69 23.94 -7.20
CA ASN A 95 38.27 25.28 -7.30
C ASN A 95 39.75 25.32 -6.86
N ASN A 96 40.10 24.52 -5.83
CA ASN A 96 41.45 24.43 -5.31
C ASN A 96 42.37 23.48 -6.12
N ASN A 97 41.78 22.58 -6.91
CA ASN A 97 42.50 21.61 -7.74
C ASN A 97 41.82 21.49 -9.12
N PRO A 98 42.29 22.23 -10.13
CA PRO A 98 41.68 22.27 -11.47
C PRO A 98 41.53 20.93 -12.19
N GLY A 99 42.18 19.88 -11.72
CA GLY A 99 42.06 18.51 -12.25
C GLY A 99 41.15 17.59 -11.45
N TYR A 100 40.54 18.09 -10.36
CA TYR A 100 39.69 17.28 -9.50
C TYR A 100 38.32 16.99 -10.16
N ASP A 101 38.00 15.72 -10.26
CA ASP A 101 36.69 15.22 -10.73
C ASP A 101 36.03 14.45 -9.58
N PRO A 102 34.94 14.98 -8.98
CA PRO A 102 34.25 14.35 -7.88
C PRO A 102 33.71 12.95 -8.21
N GLY A 103 33.23 12.74 -9.44
CA GLY A 103 32.77 11.45 -9.91
C GLY A 103 33.89 10.42 -9.90
N LYS A 104 35.00 10.72 -10.54
CA LYS A 104 36.20 9.86 -10.55
C LYS A 104 36.77 9.64 -9.15
N ALA A 105 36.80 10.68 -8.31
CA ALA A 105 37.26 10.58 -6.94
C ALA A 105 36.39 9.61 -6.10
N ASN A 106 35.10 9.52 -6.40
CA ASN A 106 34.17 8.59 -5.80
C ASN A 106 34.13 7.23 -6.50
N GLY A 107 34.79 7.05 -7.64
CA GLY A 107 34.80 5.81 -8.41
C GLY A 107 33.60 5.63 -9.34
N SER A 108 32.85 6.70 -9.60
CA SER A 108 31.72 6.69 -10.53
C SER A 108 32.20 6.50 -11.97
N THR A 109 31.46 5.71 -12.74
CA THR A 109 31.64 5.52 -14.18
C THR A 109 30.82 6.52 -15.01
N GLY A 110 29.90 7.23 -14.36
CA GLY A 110 28.91 8.10 -15.00
C GLY A 110 27.75 7.37 -15.68
N THR A 111 27.68 6.04 -15.53
CA THR A 111 26.61 5.21 -16.13
C THR A 111 25.99 4.32 -15.07
N MET A 112 24.72 4.53 -14.80
CA MET A 112 23.97 3.71 -13.82
C MET A 112 23.60 2.36 -14.40
N MET A 113 23.65 1.33 -13.55
CA MET A 113 23.12 0.00 -13.83
C MET A 113 21.90 -0.30 -12.99
N TRP A 114 21.15 -1.33 -13.39
CA TRP A 114 20.00 -1.81 -12.59
C TRP A 114 20.48 -2.42 -11.28
N PRO A 115 19.92 -2.00 -10.12
CA PRO A 115 20.48 -2.35 -8.81
C PRO A 115 20.07 -3.71 -8.28
N CYS A 116 19.10 -4.39 -8.91
CA CYS A 116 18.65 -5.74 -8.53
C CYS A 116 18.83 -6.72 -9.70
N PRO A 117 19.99 -7.39 -9.82
CA PRO A 117 20.28 -8.24 -10.97
C PRO A 117 19.29 -9.41 -11.17
N SER A 118 18.72 -9.91 -10.07
CA SER A 118 17.78 -11.03 -10.09
C SER A 118 16.33 -10.64 -10.34
N CYS A 119 16.00 -9.34 -10.34
CA CYS A 119 14.63 -8.85 -10.44
C CYS A 119 14.52 -7.57 -11.26
N HIS A 120 13.65 -7.58 -12.28
CA HIS A 120 13.38 -6.45 -13.16
C HIS A 120 11.90 -6.02 -13.13
N TYR A 121 11.10 -6.60 -12.21
CA TYR A 121 9.69 -6.28 -12.08
C TYR A 121 9.49 -5.04 -11.21
N ILE A 122 8.89 -3.99 -11.79
CA ILE A 122 8.53 -2.77 -11.10
C ILE A 122 7.11 -2.94 -10.54
N THR A 123 6.99 -2.92 -9.21
CA THR A 123 5.70 -2.99 -8.51
C THR A 123 5.03 -1.63 -8.39
N SER A 124 5.83 -0.55 -8.35
CA SER A 124 5.32 0.81 -8.31
C SER A 124 6.29 1.76 -9.04
N PRO A 125 5.83 2.43 -10.11
CA PRO A 125 6.66 3.33 -10.89
C PRO A 125 6.91 4.68 -10.19
N PHE A 126 7.94 5.38 -10.62
CA PHE A 126 8.20 6.78 -10.30
C PHE A 126 7.12 7.69 -10.88
N GLY A 127 6.80 8.76 -10.18
CA GLY A 127 5.88 9.80 -10.64
C GLY A 127 4.50 9.75 -9.99
N TRP A 128 3.56 10.45 -10.58
CA TRP A 128 2.19 10.50 -10.09
C TRP A 128 1.48 9.16 -10.30
N ARG A 129 0.93 8.61 -9.23
CA ARG A 129 0.17 7.35 -9.25
C ARG A 129 -1.08 7.44 -8.39
N TYR A 130 -2.11 6.68 -8.76
CA TYR A 130 -3.30 6.54 -7.95
C TYR A 130 -2.99 5.69 -6.71
N HIS A 131 -3.24 6.25 -5.53
CA HIS A 131 -3.01 5.56 -4.28
C HIS A 131 -4.28 4.80 -3.86
N PRO A 132 -4.25 3.45 -3.72
CA PRO A 132 -5.46 2.65 -3.54
C PRO A 132 -6.21 2.96 -2.24
N ILE A 133 -5.49 3.29 -1.15
CA ILE A 133 -6.10 3.56 0.16
C ILE A 133 -6.71 4.97 0.21
N TYR A 134 -6.01 5.98 -0.33
CA TYR A 134 -6.48 7.38 -0.30
C TYR A 134 -7.42 7.71 -1.46
N GLN A 135 -7.45 6.87 -2.50
CA GLN A 135 -8.21 7.10 -3.72
C GLN A 135 -7.90 8.47 -4.36
N THR A 136 -6.65 8.89 -4.24
CA THR A 136 -6.14 10.17 -4.76
C THR A 136 -4.83 9.95 -5.51
N GLN A 137 -4.44 10.96 -6.30
CA GLN A 137 -3.12 10.98 -6.93
C GLN A 137 -2.06 11.29 -5.86
N LYS A 138 -1.02 10.43 -5.75
CA LYS A 138 0.15 10.67 -4.92
C LYS A 138 1.43 10.55 -5.75
N TYR A 139 2.40 11.41 -5.47
CA TYR A 139 3.69 11.38 -6.14
C TYR A 139 4.62 10.40 -5.46
N HIS A 140 5.23 9.50 -6.25
CA HIS A 140 6.25 8.56 -5.82
C HIS A 140 7.62 9.04 -6.29
N SER A 141 8.51 9.36 -5.37
CA SER A 141 9.84 9.92 -5.66
C SER A 141 10.91 8.88 -6.03
N GLY A 142 10.54 7.60 -6.03
CA GLY A 142 11.40 6.48 -6.38
C GLY A 142 10.71 5.45 -7.26
N VAL A 143 11.33 4.30 -7.41
CA VAL A 143 10.75 3.13 -8.07
C VAL A 143 10.80 1.95 -7.10
N ASP A 144 9.67 1.25 -6.94
CA ASP A 144 9.63 0.03 -6.14
C ASP A 144 9.90 -1.19 -7.03
N ILE A 145 10.93 -1.95 -6.67
CA ILE A 145 11.34 -3.17 -7.36
C ILE A 145 10.82 -4.37 -6.57
N GLY A 146 9.98 -5.17 -7.18
CA GLY A 146 9.44 -6.40 -6.59
C GLY A 146 10.48 -7.51 -6.57
N ALA A 147 11.23 -7.60 -5.47
CA ALA A 147 12.27 -8.60 -5.28
C ALA A 147 11.88 -9.59 -4.16
N SER A 148 12.40 -10.81 -4.23
CA SER A 148 12.27 -11.78 -3.14
C SER A 148 13.06 -11.31 -1.92
N TYR A 149 12.58 -11.69 -0.72
CA TYR A 149 13.30 -11.37 0.52
C TYR A 149 14.73 -11.93 0.46
N GLY A 150 15.72 -11.08 0.78
CA GLY A 150 17.14 -11.43 0.71
C GLY A 150 17.76 -11.38 -0.69
N ALA A 151 17.05 -10.88 -1.71
CA ALA A 151 17.63 -10.66 -3.02
C ALA A 151 18.83 -9.72 -2.93
N THR A 152 19.88 -10.03 -3.71
CA THR A 152 21.10 -9.20 -3.74
C THR A 152 20.81 -7.85 -4.40
N ILE A 153 21.20 -6.78 -3.71
CA ILE A 153 21.18 -5.41 -4.21
C ILE A 153 22.63 -4.95 -4.40
N VAL A 154 22.91 -4.39 -5.56
CA VAL A 154 24.24 -3.86 -5.93
C VAL A 154 24.20 -2.36 -6.11
N ALA A 155 25.35 -1.69 -5.95
CA ALA A 155 25.48 -0.28 -6.24
C ALA A 155 25.22 -0.02 -7.73
N ALA A 156 24.35 0.94 -8.03
CA ALA A 156 24.04 1.31 -9.42
C ALA A 156 25.25 1.89 -10.16
N ASP A 157 26.15 2.54 -9.44
CA ASP A 157 27.46 2.97 -9.94
C ASP A 157 28.47 3.00 -8.77
N GLY A 158 29.74 3.24 -9.05
CA GLY A 158 30.77 3.47 -8.04
C GLY A 158 30.48 4.72 -7.22
N GLY A 159 30.85 4.70 -5.93
CA GLY A 159 30.57 5.82 -5.05
C GLY A 159 31.09 5.61 -3.64
N THR A 160 30.81 6.57 -2.78
CA THR A 160 31.10 6.53 -1.35
C THR A 160 29.79 6.43 -0.56
N ILE A 161 29.73 5.48 0.36
CA ILE A 161 28.55 5.30 1.25
C ILE A 161 28.45 6.50 2.19
N ILE A 162 27.34 7.23 2.15
CA ILE A 162 27.09 8.35 3.06
C ILE A 162 26.07 8.05 4.14
N THR A 163 25.22 7.02 3.93
CA THR A 163 24.30 6.50 4.93
C THR A 163 24.27 4.97 4.85
N ALA A 164 24.33 4.29 5.99
CA ALA A 164 24.16 2.84 6.09
C ALA A 164 23.59 2.51 7.48
N GLY A 165 22.32 2.13 7.55
CA GLY A 165 21.65 1.84 8.83
C GLY A 165 20.13 1.83 8.74
N SER A 166 19.49 1.69 9.91
CA SER A 166 18.04 1.81 10.01
C SER A 166 17.63 3.28 9.97
N VAL A 167 16.81 3.62 8.99
CA VAL A 167 16.36 4.98 8.70
C VAL A 167 14.83 5.00 8.71
N SER A 168 14.24 5.90 9.49
CA SER A 168 12.79 5.99 9.63
C SER A 168 12.11 6.21 8.28
N GLY A 169 11.08 5.43 7.98
CA GLY A 169 10.37 5.46 6.71
C GLY A 169 11.04 4.70 5.56
N TYR A 170 12.35 4.38 5.66
CA TYR A 170 13.09 3.59 4.65
C TYR A 170 13.58 2.23 5.18
N GLY A 171 13.37 1.93 6.47
CA GLY A 171 13.90 0.70 7.08
C GLY A 171 15.43 0.64 7.01
N ASN A 172 16.01 -0.53 6.77
CA ASN A 172 17.43 -0.62 6.47
C ASN A 172 17.71 0.07 5.14
N CYS A 173 18.55 1.10 5.17
CA CYS A 173 18.78 2.01 4.07
C CYS A 173 20.26 2.23 3.83
N VAL A 174 20.64 2.31 2.56
CA VAL A 174 21.98 2.73 2.10
C VAL A 174 21.82 3.89 1.14
N VAL A 175 22.62 4.95 1.33
CA VAL A 175 22.74 6.07 0.38
C VAL A 175 24.18 6.15 -0.10
N ILE A 176 24.36 6.25 -1.41
CA ILE A 176 25.67 6.33 -2.09
C ILE A 176 25.80 7.69 -2.75
N ASN A 177 26.89 8.41 -2.45
CA ASN A 177 27.32 9.58 -3.20
C ASN A 177 28.22 9.14 -4.35
N HIS A 178 27.81 9.41 -5.60
CA HIS A 178 28.55 9.11 -6.81
C HIS A 178 29.41 10.29 -7.27
N GLY A 179 29.35 11.44 -6.57
CA GLY A 179 29.96 12.70 -6.95
C GLY A 179 29.12 13.48 -7.96
N ASN A 180 29.54 14.72 -8.22
CA ASN A 180 28.85 15.63 -9.15
C ASN A 180 27.38 15.87 -8.80
N GLY A 181 27.00 15.79 -7.51
CA GLY A 181 25.63 15.96 -7.01
C GLY A 181 24.68 14.79 -7.29
N ILE A 182 25.19 13.65 -7.69
CA ILE A 182 24.41 12.45 -7.97
C ILE A 182 24.47 11.50 -6.77
N THR A 183 23.30 11.06 -6.28
CA THR A 183 23.18 10.05 -5.23
C THR A 183 22.16 8.99 -5.61
N THR A 184 22.31 7.78 -5.04
CA THR A 184 21.27 6.73 -5.08
C THR A 184 20.92 6.30 -3.66
N LEU A 185 19.64 6.00 -3.43
CA LEU A 185 19.09 5.50 -2.17
C LEU A 185 18.48 4.13 -2.39
N TYR A 186 18.82 3.19 -1.50
CA TYR A 186 18.30 1.82 -1.46
C TYR A 186 17.62 1.62 -0.12
N GLY A 187 16.30 1.51 -0.11
CA GLY A 187 15.50 1.31 1.09
C GLY A 187 14.97 -0.11 1.23
N HIS A 188 14.40 -0.39 2.40
CA HIS A 188 13.71 -1.64 2.75
C HIS A 188 14.58 -2.90 2.57
N MET A 189 15.88 -2.76 2.79
CA MET A 189 16.84 -3.87 2.69
C MET A 189 16.66 -4.85 3.87
N SER A 190 16.83 -6.14 3.60
CA SER A 190 16.79 -7.17 4.65
C SER A 190 18.02 -7.10 5.58
N SER A 191 19.17 -6.72 5.01
CA SER A 191 20.44 -6.52 5.73
C SER A 191 21.34 -5.55 4.97
N ILE A 192 22.32 -4.97 5.67
CA ILE A 192 23.30 -4.03 5.12
C ILE A 192 24.68 -4.66 5.26
N ALA A 193 25.42 -4.74 4.15
CA ALA A 193 26.76 -5.33 4.09
C ALA A 193 27.89 -4.28 3.98
N VAL A 194 27.55 -2.99 4.05
CA VAL A 194 28.49 -1.86 3.85
C VAL A 194 28.43 -0.91 5.04
N SER A 195 29.45 -0.04 5.16
CA SER A 195 29.55 0.95 6.23
C SER A 195 29.73 2.35 5.67
N VAL A 196 29.32 3.38 6.44
CA VAL A 196 29.54 4.79 6.08
C VAL A 196 31.03 5.06 5.84
N GLY A 197 31.36 5.80 4.78
CA GLY A 197 32.73 6.09 4.33
C GLY A 197 33.35 5.01 3.44
N GLN A 198 32.70 3.82 3.32
CA GLN A 198 33.19 2.78 2.42
C GLN A 198 33.01 3.19 0.97
N LYS A 199 34.07 2.98 0.16
CA LYS A 199 33.96 3.09 -1.30
C LYS A 199 33.43 1.78 -1.88
N VAL A 200 32.49 1.91 -2.79
CA VAL A 200 31.91 0.79 -3.54
C VAL A 200 32.17 0.99 -5.02
N SER A 201 32.27 -0.10 -5.74
CA SER A 201 32.35 -0.09 -7.20
C SER A 201 31.05 -0.63 -7.79
N LYS A 202 30.80 -0.26 -9.04
CA LYS A 202 29.82 -0.89 -9.88
C LYS A 202 30.30 -2.33 -10.15
N THR A 203 29.75 -3.29 -9.43
CA THR A 203 30.07 -4.71 -9.64
C THR A 203 28.84 -5.45 -10.13
N LEU A 204 29.05 -6.23 -11.19
CA LEU A 204 28.17 -7.33 -11.58
C LEU A 204 28.52 -8.55 -10.72
#